data_f085896d9a0caaa6359baf71f24fe36a
#
_entry.id   f085896d9a0caaa6359baf71f24fe36a
#
_cell.length_a   1.000
_cell.length_b   1.000
_cell.length_c   1.000
_cell.angle_alpha   90.00
_cell.angle_beta   90.00
_cell.angle_gamma   90.00
#
_symmetry.space_group_name_H-M   'P 1'
#
loop_
_entity.id
_entity.type
_entity.pdbx_description
1 polymer ?
#
loop_
_entity_poly.entity_id
_entity_poly.type
_entity_poly.pdbx_seq_one_letter_code
_entity_poly.pdbx_strand_id
1 'polypeptide(L)'
;NRQFIQHDAMLGMITMQSWMFLSSFENLRRELLASSAIETMAHLGAGAFDSIGGEVVSTTVFTLKNDSNSGNGAYIRLVDVSGDENQANVCIAAIQGNTDYCFEVNQYEFAKIPGLSIAYWASDTMSSLFSQKTKLKDIAQPHHGLTTGNNEAMLRFWYEISVNDMQSANDC
;
A
#
# COMPACT_ATOMS: atom_id res chain seq x y z
N ASN A 1 -7.40 14.19 17.09
CA ASN A 1 -6.75 15.52 16.91
C ASN A 1 -7.54 16.45 15.97
N ARG A 2 -8.45 15.95 15.12
CA ARG A 2 -9.26 16.78 14.20
C ARG A 2 -10.16 17.80 14.90
N GLN A 3 -10.65 17.48 16.09
CA GLN A 3 -11.49 18.39 16.88
C GLN A 3 -10.80 19.73 17.24
N PHE A 4 -9.47 19.79 17.08
CA PHE A 4 -8.66 20.97 17.38
C PHE A 4 -8.22 21.74 16.14
N ILE A 5 -8.57 21.26 14.92
CA ILE A 5 -8.14 21.88 13.66
C ILE A 5 -9.31 22.69 13.09
N GLN A 6 -9.07 23.96 12.83
CA GLN A 6 -10.04 24.84 12.19
C GLN A 6 -10.35 24.38 10.76
N HIS A 7 -11.49 24.81 10.21
CA HIS A 7 -11.82 24.60 8.81
C HIS A 7 -10.70 25.20 7.93
N ASP A 8 -10.34 24.53 6.85
CA ASP A 8 -9.23 24.86 5.94
C ASP A 8 -7.81 24.80 6.54
N ALA A 9 -7.66 24.42 7.80
CA ALA A 9 -6.33 24.25 8.37
C ALA A 9 -5.67 22.95 7.88
N MET A 10 -4.35 22.95 7.88
CA MET A 10 -3.52 21.82 7.45
C MET A 10 -2.90 21.09 8.63
N LEU A 11 -2.80 19.79 8.53
CA LEU A 11 -2.14 18.88 9.47
C LEU A 11 -1.07 18.08 8.74
N GLY A 12 0.19 18.21 9.16
CA GLY A 12 1.29 17.35 8.67
C GLY A 12 1.56 16.19 9.61
N MET A 13 1.81 15.01 9.06
CA MET A 13 2.11 13.79 9.83
C MET A 13 3.17 12.94 9.16
N ILE A 14 3.95 12.23 9.99
CA ILE A 14 4.79 11.08 9.57
C ILE A 14 4.24 9.85 10.28
N THR A 15 3.99 8.79 9.52
CA THR A 15 3.46 7.53 10.07
C THR A 15 4.01 6.33 9.32
N MET A 16 3.79 5.12 9.87
CA MET A 16 3.96 3.89 9.08
C MET A 16 2.97 3.88 7.91
N GLN A 17 3.42 3.38 6.75
CA GLN A 17 2.59 3.33 5.53
C GLN A 17 1.45 2.30 5.59
N SER A 18 1.44 1.42 6.57
CA SER A 18 0.49 0.30 6.67
C SER A 18 -0.99 0.73 6.64
N TRP A 19 -1.31 1.92 7.15
CA TRP A 19 -2.68 2.44 7.11
C TRP A 19 -3.20 2.67 5.69
N MET A 20 -2.31 2.86 4.71
CA MET A 20 -2.68 3.09 3.32
C MET A 20 -3.33 1.85 2.67
N PHE A 21 -2.99 0.63 3.15
CA PHE A 21 -3.32 -0.60 2.43
C PHE A 21 -4.00 -1.67 3.27
N LEU A 22 -3.61 -1.86 4.55
CA LEU A 22 -4.11 -2.96 5.36
C LEU A 22 -5.63 -2.85 5.59
N SER A 23 -6.31 -3.99 5.53
CA SER A 23 -7.76 -4.08 5.73
C SER A 23 -8.21 -3.63 7.11
N SER A 24 -7.37 -3.83 8.15
CA SER A 24 -7.64 -3.36 9.52
C SER A 24 -7.80 -1.83 9.62
N PHE A 25 -7.26 -1.08 8.66
CA PHE A 25 -7.36 0.37 8.60
C PHE A 25 -8.42 0.90 7.62
N GLU A 26 -9.26 0.05 7.06
CA GLU A 26 -10.28 0.47 6.10
C GLU A 26 -11.23 1.55 6.67
N ASN A 27 -11.68 1.37 7.91
CA ASN A 27 -12.55 2.35 8.56
C ASN A 27 -11.84 3.70 8.76
N LEU A 28 -10.55 3.67 9.15
CA LEU A 28 -9.74 4.88 9.27
C LEU A 28 -9.66 5.62 7.92
N ARG A 29 -9.39 4.90 6.82
CA ARG A 29 -9.35 5.51 5.49
C ARG A 29 -10.69 6.10 5.09
N ARG A 30 -11.78 5.38 5.35
CA ARG A 30 -13.14 5.86 5.07
C ARG A 30 -13.45 7.18 5.79
N GLU A 31 -13.15 7.26 7.07
CA GLU A 31 -13.36 8.47 7.84
C GLU A 31 -12.45 9.62 7.39
N LEU A 32 -11.18 9.31 7.12
CA LEU A 32 -10.20 10.30 6.69
C LEU A 32 -10.59 10.91 5.35
N LEU A 33 -10.87 10.08 4.33
CA LEU A 33 -11.22 10.54 2.98
C LEU A 33 -12.59 11.23 2.93
N ALA A 34 -13.53 10.87 3.81
CA ALA A 34 -14.84 11.53 3.88
C ALA A 34 -14.80 12.94 4.47
N SER A 35 -13.75 13.28 5.17
CA SER A 35 -13.75 14.44 6.03
C SER A 35 -12.49 15.31 5.94
N SER A 36 -11.50 14.90 5.16
CA SER A 36 -10.28 15.63 4.90
C SER A 36 -9.80 15.34 3.50
N ALA A 37 -8.97 16.21 2.96
CA ALA A 37 -8.26 15.99 1.74
C ALA A 37 -6.79 15.71 2.02
N ILE A 38 -6.22 14.73 1.30
CA ILE A 38 -4.78 14.53 1.23
C ILE A 38 -4.24 15.51 0.20
N GLU A 39 -3.59 16.58 0.66
CA GLU A 39 -3.04 17.62 -0.23
C GLU A 39 -1.70 17.18 -0.83
N THR A 40 -0.81 16.65 0.03
CA THR A 40 0.49 16.14 -0.41
C THR A 40 0.85 14.87 0.34
N MET A 41 1.59 13.99 -0.33
CA MET A 41 2.13 12.78 0.28
C MET A 41 3.50 12.44 -0.30
N ALA A 42 4.47 12.13 0.54
CA ALA A 42 5.72 11.50 0.15
C ALA A 42 5.77 10.09 0.73
N HIS A 43 5.77 9.09 -0.14
CA HIS A 43 5.82 7.68 0.21
C HIS A 43 7.28 7.23 0.21
N LEU A 44 7.91 7.28 1.39
CA LEU A 44 9.34 7.08 1.58
C LEU A 44 9.73 5.60 1.58
N GLY A 45 8.81 4.72 1.96
CA GLY A 45 9.14 3.31 2.13
C GLY A 45 10.06 3.05 3.32
N ALA A 46 10.98 2.10 3.14
CA ALA A 46 11.86 1.62 4.21
C ALA A 46 13.09 2.52 4.47
N GLY A 47 13.40 3.46 3.59
CA GLY A 47 14.60 4.30 3.65
C GLY A 47 14.42 5.65 4.36
N ALA A 48 13.40 5.82 5.20
CA ALA A 48 13.08 7.12 5.80
C ALA A 48 13.97 7.51 6.99
N PHE A 49 14.70 6.57 7.57
CA PHE A 49 15.51 6.77 8.78
C PHE A 49 16.80 5.96 8.71
N ASP A 50 17.95 6.63 8.71
CA ASP A 50 19.29 6.02 8.67
C ASP A 50 19.58 5.09 9.86
N SER A 51 19.01 5.42 11.03
CA SER A 51 19.28 4.72 12.28
C SER A 51 18.43 3.45 12.49
N ILE A 52 17.41 3.24 11.70
CA ILE A 52 16.53 2.08 11.78
C ILE A 52 16.78 1.24 10.54
N GLY A 53 17.39 0.06 10.71
CA GLY A 53 17.65 -0.85 9.59
C GLY A 53 16.43 -1.01 8.70
N GLY A 54 16.57 -0.66 7.42
CA GLY A 54 15.50 -0.29 6.49
C GLY A 54 14.41 -1.32 6.19
N GLU A 55 14.49 -2.55 6.69
CA GLU A 55 13.46 -3.56 6.47
C GLU A 55 12.32 -3.53 7.50
N VAL A 56 12.47 -2.81 8.61
CA VAL A 56 11.55 -2.92 9.75
C VAL A 56 10.41 -1.91 9.70
N VAL A 57 10.63 -0.69 9.19
CA VAL A 57 9.63 0.39 9.22
C VAL A 57 9.54 1.09 7.87
N SER A 58 8.46 0.87 7.17
CA SER A 58 8.13 1.64 5.96
C SER A 58 7.23 2.82 6.28
N THR A 59 7.61 4.00 5.83
CA THR A 59 7.04 5.28 6.27
C THR A 59 6.41 6.08 5.14
N THR A 60 5.45 6.92 5.51
CA THR A 60 4.88 7.96 4.66
C THR A 60 4.76 9.28 5.42
N VAL A 61 5.01 10.37 4.72
CA VAL A 61 4.80 11.74 5.18
C VAL A 61 3.64 12.31 4.38
N PHE A 62 2.71 12.96 5.02
CA PHE A 62 1.57 13.53 4.31
C PHE A 62 1.01 14.77 5.01
N THR A 63 0.33 15.60 4.24
CA THR A 63 -0.46 16.71 4.74
C THR A 63 -1.93 16.49 4.45
N LEU A 64 -2.75 16.76 5.44
CA LEU A 64 -4.20 16.73 5.35
C LEU A 64 -4.75 18.14 5.47
N LYS A 65 -5.67 18.50 4.59
CA LYS A 65 -6.51 19.67 4.74
C LYS A 65 -7.82 19.28 5.43
N ASN A 66 -8.25 20.06 6.40
CA ASN A 66 -9.54 19.84 7.10
C ASN A 66 -10.72 20.34 6.24
N ASP A 67 -10.78 19.84 5.02
CA ASP A 67 -11.85 20.03 4.06
C ASP A 67 -11.83 18.83 3.10
N SER A 68 -12.97 18.20 2.89
CA SER A 68 -13.06 17.05 1.96
C SER A 68 -13.21 17.47 0.49
N ASN A 69 -13.45 18.75 0.22
CA ASN A 69 -13.72 19.28 -1.11
C ASN A 69 -12.43 19.84 -1.75
N SER A 70 -11.39 19.04 -1.78
CA SER A 70 -10.12 19.39 -2.40
C SER A 70 -10.04 18.86 -3.85
N GLY A 71 -9.16 19.47 -4.62
CA GLY A 71 -8.83 19.02 -5.97
C GLY A 71 -7.99 17.75 -6.00
N ASN A 72 -7.01 17.68 -6.88
CA ASN A 72 -6.04 16.60 -6.90
C ASN A 72 -5.00 16.83 -5.82
N GLY A 73 -4.65 15.76 -5.11
CA GLY A 73 -3.48 15.73 -4.23
C GLY A 73 -2.23 15.38 -5.01
N ALA A 74 -1.07 15.84 -4.52
CA ALA A 74 0.24 15.52 -5.08
C ALA A 74 0.92 14.40 -4.28
N TYR A 75 1.28 13.32 -4.97
CA TYR A 75 1.86 12.11 -4.35
C TYR A 75 3.23 11.85 -4.95
N ILE A 76 4.26 11.78 -4.11
CA ILE A 76 5.63 11.47 -4.52
C ILE A 76 5.96 10.04 -4.07
N ARG A 77 6.36 9.19 -5.02
CA ARG A 77 6.69 7.78 -4.77
C ARG A 77 8.20 7.59 -4.73
N LEU A 78 8.74 7.29 -3.55
CA LEU A 78 10.18 7.11 -3.33
C LEU A 78 10.55 5.69 -2.88
N VAL A 79 9.59 4.79 -2.79
CA VAL A 79 9.79 3.42 -2.26
C VAL A 79 10.78 2.58 -3.07
N ASP A 80 10.92 2.88 -4.34
CA ASP A 80 11.81 2.17 -5.27
C ASP A 80 13.18 2.86 -5.44
N VAL A 81 13.39 3.99 -4.75
CA VAL A 81 14.63 4.77 -4.79
C VAL A 81 15.53 4.31 -3.66
N SER A 82 16.70 3.77 -4.00
CA SER A 82 17.68 3.31 -3.02
C SER A 82 18.67 4.41 -2.65
N GLY A 83 18.99 4.49 -1.34
CA GLY A 83 19.97 5.45 -0.77
C GLY A 83 19.35 6.78 -0.40
N ASP A 84 19.63 7.23 0.83
CA ASP A 84 18.99 8.39 1.45
C ASP A 84 19.27 9.70 0.71
N GLU A 85 20.54 9.92 0.30
CA GLU A 85 20.90 11.10 -0.49
C GLU A 85 20.18 11.10 -1.84
N ASN A 86 20.00 9.92 -2.44
CA ASN A 86 19.29 9.77 -3.69
C ASN A 86 17.79 10.02 -3.53
N GLN A 87 17.17 9.53 -2.46
CA GLN A 87 15.76 9.83 -2.15
C GLN A 87 15.51 11.33 -1.97
N ALA A 88 16.39 12.04 -1.25
CA ALA A 88 16.27 13.48 -1.07
C ALA A 88 16.33 14.23 -2.41
N ASN A 89 17.31 13.90 -3.26
CA ASN A 89 17.46 14.52 -4.58
C ASN A 89 16.26 14.25 -5.50
N VAL A 90 15.76 13.01 -5.51
CA VAL A 90 14.57 12.64 -6.29
C VAL A 90 13.32 13.34 -5.75
N CYS A 91 13.18 13.47 -4.44
CA CYS A 91 12.07 14.20 -3.82
C CYS A 91 12.07 15.68 -4.23
N ILE A 92 13.24 16.33 -4.17
CA ILE A 92 13.40 17.73 -4.61
C ILE A 92 13.05 17.87 -6.10
N ALA A 93 13.54 16.97 -6.94
CA ALA A 93 13.25 16.99 -8.37
C ALA A 93 11.75 16.77 -8.65
N ALA A 94 11.09 15.89 -7.90
CA ALA A 94 9.65 15.66 -7.99
C ALA A 94 8.83 16.91 -7.62
N ILE A 95 9.21 17.60 -6.54
CA ILE A 95 8.59 18.87 -6.13
C ILE A 95 8.76 19.96 -7.21
N GLN A 96 9.87 19.93 -7.93
CA GLN A 96 10.13 20.86 -9.05
C GLN A 96 9.42 20.46 -10.35
N GLY A 97 8.63 19.38 -10.36
CA GLY A 97 7.86 18.92 -11.51
C GLY A 97 8.68 18.20 -12.58
N ASN A 98 9.85 17.73 -12.26
CA ASN A 98 10.81 17.16 -13.23
C ASN A 98 10.98 15.63 -13.12
N THR A 99 9.96 14.86 -12.71
CA THR A 99 10.12 13.40 -12.60
C THR A 99 8.84 12.60 -12.78
N ASP A 100 9.00 11.33 -13.19
CA ASP A 100 7.96 10.30 -13.23
C ASP A 100 7.55 9.79 -11.83
N TYR A 101 8.12 10.34 -10.76
CA TYR A 101 7.84 9.93 -9.38
C TYR A 101 6.70 10.72 -8.74
N CYS A 102 6.17 11.74 -9.41
CA CYS A 102 5.06 12.56 -8.94
C CYS A 102 3.75 12.17 -9.62
N PHE A 103 2.71 11.95 -8.82
CA PHE A 103 1.37 11.58 -9.27
C PHE A 103 0.38 12.64 -8.76
N GLU A 104 -0.46 13.13 -9.64
CA GLU A 104 -1.57 14.00 -9.27
C GLU A 104 -2.87 13.21 -9.37
N VAL A 105 -3.49 12.91 -8.24
CA VAL A 105 -4.66 12.04 -8.17
C VAL A 105 -5.74 12.66 -7.30
N ASN A 106 -6.98 12.59 -7.79
CA ASN A 106 -8.13 12.94 -6.99
C ASN A 106 -8.43 11.81 -5.99
N GLN A 107 -8.60 12.15 -4.72
CA GLN A 107 -8.82 11.13 -3.68
C GLN A 107 -10.10 10.31 -3.88
N TYR A 108 -11.08 10.77 -4.66
CA TYR A 108 -12.27 10.00 -5.01
C TYR A 108 -11.96 8.76 -5.84
N GLU A 109 -10.81 8.74 -6.52
CA GLU A 109 -10.36 7.55 -7.25
C GLU A 109 -10.07 6.37 -6.32
N PHE A 110 -9.65 6.63 -5.09
CA PHE A 110 -9.43 5.56 -4.09
C PHE A 110 -10.72 4.82 -3.71
N ALA A 111 -11.88 5.45 -3.87
CA ALA A 111 -13.16 4.81 -3.63
C ALA A 111 -13.47 3.69 -4.64
N LYS A 112 -12.82 3.69 -5.80
CA LYS A 112 -12.95 2.62 -6.82
C LYS A 112 -12.18 1.36 -6.43
N ILE A 113 -11.20 1.48 -5.53
CA ILE A 113 -10.32 0.39 -5.11
C ILE A 113 -10.91 -0.29 -3.84
N PRO A 114 -10.99 -1.63 -3.78
CA PRO A 114 -11.46 -2.33 -2.60
C PRO A 114 -10.70 -1.92 -1.33
N GLY A 115 -11.47 -1.68 -0.26
CA GLY A 115 -10.92 -1.23 1.01
C GLY A 115 -10.40 0.21 1.02
N LEU A 116 -10.71 1.03 0.00
CA LEU A 116 -10.28 2.43 -0.10
C LEU A 116 -8.76 2.58 -0.04
N SER A 117 -8.01 1.63 -0.63
CA SER A 117 -6.54 1.65 -0.61
C SER A 117 -5.99 2.90 -1.30
N ILE A 118 -5.01 3.54 -0.67
CA ILE A 118 -4.37 4.77 -1.19
C ILE A 118 -3.32 4.37 -2.25
N ALA A 119 -3.80 3.80 -3.36
CA ALA A 119 -2.95 3.34 -4.46
C ALA A 119 -2.88 4.39 -5.58
N TYR A 120 -2.35 5.55 -5.27
CA TYR A 120 -2.26 6.73 -6.15
C TYR A 120 -1.48 6.48 -7.45
N TRP A 121 -0.66 5.42 -7.51
CA TRP A 121 0.09 5.01 -8.72
C TRP A 121 -0.70 4.06 -9.63
N ALA A 122 -1.91 3.64 -9.23
CA ALA A 122 -2.73 2.75 -10.04
C ALA A 122 -3.26 3.50 -11.27
N SER A 123 -3.07 2.91 -12.45
CA SER A 123 -3.64 3.46 -13.67
C SER A 123 -5.17 3.35 -13.68
N ASP A 124 -5.82 4.20 -14.48
CA ASP A 124 -7.28 4.14 -14.68
C ASP A 124 -7.74 2.75 -15.16
N THR A 125 -6.94 2.11 -16.01
CA THR A 125 -7.20 0.75 -16.46
C THR A 125 -7.20 -0.24 -15.30
N MET A 126 -6.20 -0.16 -14.41
CA MET A 126 -6.13 -1.01 -13.21
C MET A 126 -7.30 -0.73 -12.27
N SER A 127 -7.61 0.52 -12.01
CA SER A 127 -8.74 0.92 -11.14
C SER A 127 -10.08 0.44 -11.70
N SER A 128 -10.25 0.48 -13.04
CA SER A 128 -11.47 0.01 -13.70
C SER A 128 -11.70 -1.51 -13.56
N LEU A 129 -10.64 -2.30 -13.46
CA LEU A 129 -10.75 -3.76 -13.24
C LEU A 129 -11.46 -4.09 -11.92
N PHE A 130 -11.25 -3.28 -10.88
CA PHE A 130 -11.94 -3.46 -9.60
C PHE A 130 -13.44 -3.16 -9.67
N SER A 131 -13.87 -2.38 -10.65
CA SER A 131 -15.28 -2.04 -10.87
C SER A 131 -16.03 -3.11 -11.69
N GLN A 132 -15.33 -4.11 -12.24
CA GLN A 132 -15.96 -5.20 -12.99
C GLN A 132 -16.87 -6.03 -12.07
N LYS A 133 -18.02 -6.45 -12.62
CA LYS A 133 -19.04 -7.13 -11.85
C LYS A 133 -18.61 -8.51 -11.33
N THR A 134 -17.82 -9.25 -12.11
CA THR A 134 -17.40 -10.62 -11.76
C THR A 134 -16.05 -10.58 -11.05
N LYS A 135 -16.03 -10.95 -9.80
CA LYS A 135 -14.81 -11.06 -8.97
C LYS A 135 -14.36 -12.51 -8.89
N LEU A 136 -13.07 -12.74 -8.68
CA LEU A 136 -12.56 -14.11 -8.51
C LEU A 136 -13.32 -14.89 -7.43
N LYS A 137 -13.69 -14.26 -6.33
CA LYS A 137 -14.48 -14.85 -5.25
C LYS A 137 -15.88 -15.33 -5.69
N ASP A 138 -16.41 -14.82 -6.80
CA ASP A 138 -17.74 -15.18 -7.31
C ASP A 138 -17.69 -16.44 -8.19
N ILE A 139 -16.49 -16.82 -8.68
CA ILE A 139 -16.25 -17.96 -9.57
C ILE A 139 -15.33 -19.03 -8.97
N ALA A 140 -14.55 -18.68 -7.93
CA ALA A 140 -13.63 -19.58 -7.27
C ALA A 140 -13.57 -19.29 -5.77
N GLN A 141 -13.53 -20.33 -4.97
CA GLN A 141 -13.29 -20.21 -3.53
C GLN A 141 -11.83 -20.55 -3.25
N PRO A 142 -10.98 -19.55 -2.96
CA PRO A 142 -9.60 -19.81 -2.62
C PRO A 142 -9.54 -20.50 -1.25
N HIS A 143 -8.88 -21.65 -1.20
CA HIS A 143 -8.58 -22.33 0.02
C HIS A 143 -7.12 -22.18 0.37
N HIS A 144 -6.83 -22.07 1.65
CA HIS A 144 -5.45 -22.13 2.14
C HIS A 144 -4.91 -23.53 1.85
N GLY A 145 -3.75 -23.61 1.22
CA GLY A 145 -3.09 -24.88 0.96
C GLY A 145 -2.62 -25.56 2.26
N LEU A 146 -1.95 -26.68 2.13
CA LEU A 146 -1.40 -27.42 3.26
C LEU A 146 -0.44 -26.53 4.06
N THR A 147 -0.71 -26.41 5.36
CA THR A 147 0.19 -25.76 6.31
C THR A 147 0.68 -26.82 7.29
N THR A 148 1.97 -27.08 7.28
CA THR A 148 2.56 -28.18 8.07
C THR A 148 2.63 -27.86 9.55
N GLY A 149 2.60 -26.60 9.96
CA GLY A 149 2.80 -26.18 11.35
C GLY A 149 4.22 -26.43 11.90
N ASN A 150 4.84 -27.53 11.49
CA ASN A 150 6.24 -27.86 11.80
C ASN A 150 6.91 -28.46 10.55
N ASN A 151 7.62 -27.62 9.82
CA ASN A 151 8.28 -28.03 8.58
C ASN A 151 9.36 -29.09 8.80
N GLU A 152 10.12 -29.01 9.89
CA GLU A 152 11.19 -29.98 10.17
C GLU A 152 10.63 -31.40 10.42
N ALA A 153 9.46 -31.49 11.04
CA ALA A 153 8.80 -32.75 11.29
C ALA A 153 8.04 -33.30 10.08
N MET A 154 7.45 -32.44 9.25
CA MET A 154 6.48 -32.81 8.22
C MET A 154 7.04 -32.82 6.81
N LEU A 155 8.04 -31.98 6.51
CA LEU A 155 8.66 -31.92 5.18
C LEU A 155 9.85 -32.89 5.13
N ARG A 156 10.00 -33.53 3.98
CA ARG A 156 11.15 -34.37 3.63
C ARG A 156 11.67 -33.96 2.26
N PHE A 157 12.96 -34.03 2.12
CA PHE A 157 13.53 -33.91 0.76
C PHE A 157 13.26 -35.20 -0.01
N TRP A 158 13.12 -35.07 -1.34
CA TRP A 158 12.80 -36.20 -2.21
C TRP A 158 13.78 -37.40 -2.06
N TYR A 159 15.03 -37.14 -1.70
CA TYR A 159 16.06 -38.17 -1.49
C TYR A 159 15.99 -38.83 -0.09
N GLU A 160 15.19 -38.32 0.84
CA GLU A 160 14.97 -38.87 2.16
C GLU A 160 13.84 -39.93 2.20
N ILE A 161 13.08 -40.01 1.09
CA ILE A 161 11.91 -40.89 0.99
C ILE A 161 12.18 -41.94 -0.07
N SER A 162 11.86 -43.22 0.25
CA SER A 162 11.90 -44.28 -0.74
C SER A 162 10.91 -44.03 -1.86
N VAL A 163 11.32 -44.24 -3.12
CA VAL A 163 10.44 -44.14 -4.30
C VAL A 163 9.17 -44.98 -4.14
N ASN A 164 9.24 -46.09 -3.45
CA ASN A 164 8.10 -46.98 -3.20
C ASN A 164 7.07 -46.39 -2.21
N ASP A 165 7.47 -45.37 -1.43
CA ASP A 165 6.61 -44.74 -0.45
C ASP A 165 6.01 -43.42 -1.01
N MET A 166 6.37 -43.02 -2.25
CA MET A 166 5.83 -41.87 -2.92
C MET A 166 4.54 -42.23 -3.68
N GLN A 167 3.43 -41.61 -3.29
CA GLN A 167 2.20 -41.66 -4.07
C GLN A 167 2.14 -40.49 -5.05
N SER A 168 1.84 -40.78 -6.31
CA SER A 168 1.59 -39.77 -7.30
C SER A 168 0.15 -39.22 -7.17
N ALA A 169 -0.03 -37.93 -7.41
CA ALA A 169 -1.37 -37.30 -7.46
C ALA A 169 -2.28 -37.90 -8.57
N ASN A 170 -1.73 -38.70 -9.47
CA ASN A 170 -2.50 -39.39 -10.52
C ASN A 170 -3.14 -40.70 -10.02
N ASP A 171 -2.85 -41.12 -8.80
CA ASP A 171 -3.34 -42.38 -8.20
C ASP A 171 -4.55 -42.16 -7.27
N CYS A 172 -5.13 -40.90 -7.27
CA CYS A 172 -6.30 -40.54 -6.47
C CYS A 172 -7.52 -40.29 -7.35
#